data_a1c0d1508ba5bc5a52d69063630a3d7c
#
_entry.id   a1c0d1508ba5bc5a52d69063630a3d7c
#
_cell.length_a   1.000
_cell.length_b   1.000
_cell.length_c   1.000
_cell.angle_alpha   90.00
_cell.angle_beta   90.00
_cell.angle_gamma   90.00
#
_symmetry.space_group_name_H-M   'P 1'
#
loop_
_entity.id
_entity.type
_entity.pdbx_description
1 polymer ?
#
loop_
_entity_poly.entity_id
_entity_poly.type
_entity_poly.pdbx_seq_one_letter_code
_entity_poly.pdbx_strand_id
1 'polypeptide(L)'
;MRNNLLKTCYNNYGDKMKQVKEHVVVEIEIRKSKFIANLIPVRSVTDAENELALIKKKHYDATHNCYAYVVNEQNNQKMSDDGEPSRTAGFPILDTLLNNNLDNVLCVVTRYFGGIKLGKGGLIRAYKNATLEAIKKASFYKEEAKQVYETIVPYTIYDTFSHFIKDKAIVLKEDFAVNVTIEFYLLDIEISELENQFNGQLEFAKKEIIKAQTPLE
;
A
#
# COMPACT_ATOMS: atom_id res chain seq x y z
N MET A 1 -25.69 -1.54 -16.87
CA MET A 1 -24.24 -1.23 -16.79
C MET A 1 -23.85 -1.08 -15.31
N ARG A 2 -23.83 -2.16 -14.54
CA ARG A 2 -23.48 -2.16 -13.11
C ARG A 2 -22.83 -3.50 -12.79
N ASN A 3 -21.54 -3.70 -13.13
CA ASN A 3 -20.82 -4.91 -12.70
C ASN A 3 -19.30 -4.79 -12.82
N ASN A 4 -18.71 -3.57 -12.65
CA ASN A 4 -17.27 -3.40 -12.80
C ASN A 4 -16.54 -2.88 -11.53
N LEU A 5 -17.21 -2.86 -10.36
CA LEU A 5 -16.62 -2.36 -9.10
C LEU A 5 -16.00 -3.46 -8.21
N LEU A 6 -16.12 -4.73 -8.61
CA LEU A 6 -15.65 -5.86 -7.80
C LEU A 6 -14.43 -6.58 -8.39
N LYS A 7 -13.65 -5.95 -9.26
CA LYS A 7 -12.29 -6.46 -9.51
C LYS A 7 -11.42 -6.07 -8.32
N THR A 8 -11.48 -6.89 -7.29
CA THR A 8 -10.50 -6.91 -6.20
C THR A 8 -9.11 -7.07 -6.81
N CYS A 9 -8.18 -6.21 -6.43
CA CYS A 9 -6.79 -6.23 -6.87
C CYS A 9 -6.10 -7.53 -6.41
N TYR A 10 -6.26 -8.59 -7.17
CA TYR A 10 -5.51 -9.84 -6.96
C TYR A 10 -4.40 -9.94 -8.00
N ASN A 11 -3.23 -10.37 -7.58
CA ASN A 11 -2.21 -10.83 -8.51
C ASN A 11 -2.61 -12.19 -9.11
N ASN A 12 -1.84 -12.70 -10.08
CA ASN A 12 -2.06 -14.00 -10.72
C ASN A 12 -1.99 -15.21 -9.76
N TYR A 13 -1.69 -14.99 -8.46
CA TYR A 13 -1.58 -15.98 -7.40
C TYR A 13 -2.67 -15.86 -6.33
N GLY A 14 -3.66 -14.98 -6.51
CA GLY A 14 -4.78 -14.82 -5.58
C GLY A 14 -4.50 -13.96 -4.34
N ASP A 15 -3.27 -13.50 -4.12
CA ASP A 15 -2.94 -12.60 -3.01
C ASP A 15 -3.29 -11.15 -3.34
N LYS A 16 -3.90 -10.45 -2.38
CA LYS A 16 -4.20 -9.02 -2.52
C LYS A 16 -2.92 -8.19 -2.56
N MET A 17 -2.86 -7.24 -3.49
CA MET A 17 -1.72 -6.33 -3.60
C MET A 17 -1.62 -5.41 -2.39
N LYS A 18 -0.38 -5.18 -1.94
CA LYS A 18 -0.04 -4.32 -0.79
C LYS A 18 0.39 -2.95 -1.28
N GLN A 19 0.03 -1.93 -0.53
CA GLN A 19 0.47 -0.55 -0.76
C GLN A 19 1.30 -0.06 0.43
N VAL A 20 2.31 0.73 0.14
CA VAL A 20 3.16 1.35 1.16
C VAL A 20 2.40 2.49 1.82
N LYS A 21 2.42 2.55 3.16
CA LYS A 21 1.68 3.56 3.92
C LYS A 21 2.35 4.93 3.89
N GLU A 22 3.68 4.97 3.92
CA GLU A 22 4.47 6.19 4.02
C GLU A 22 5.80 6.07 3.28
N HIS A 23 6.44 7.22 2.98
CA HIS A 23 7.76 7.25 2.37
C HIS A 23 8.82 6.68 3.31
N VAL A 24 9.49 5.63 2.88
CA VAL A 24 10.59 4.97 3.64
C VAL A 24 11.92 5.23 2.96
N VAL A 25 12.92 5.60 3.74
CA VAL A 25 14.29 5.79 3.28
C VAL A 25 15.24 4.87 4.03
N VAL A 26 16.04 4.13 3.30
CA VAL A 26 17.06 3.23 3.85
C VAL A 26 18.39 3.46 3.14
N GLU A 27 19.47 3.51 3.92
CA GLU A 27 20.82 3.56 3.41
C GLU A 27 21.54 2.26 3.77
N ILE A 28 22.23 1.67 2.79
CA ILE A 28 23.14 0.54 2.99
C ILE A 28 24.49 0.83 2.32
N GLU A 29 25.55 0.26 2.85
CA GLU A 29 26.89 0.34 2.27
C GLU A 29 27.34 -1.04 1.81
N ILE A 30 27.85 -1.15 0.57
CA ILE A 30 28.38 -2.37 0.00
C ILE A 30 29.69 -2.04 -0.71
N ARG A 31 30.82 -2.58 -0.24
CA ARG A 31 32.17 -2.32 -0.79
C ARG A 31 32.42 -0.81 -1.01
N LYS A 32 32.18 -0.02 0.02
CA LYS A 32 32.32 1.45 0.04
C LYS A 32 31.37 2.20 -0.88
N SER A 33 30.55 1.53 -1.69
CA SER A 33 29.47 2.18 -2.40
C SER A 33 28.26 2.33 -1.48
N LYS A 34 27.69 3.54 -1.46
CA LYS A 34 26.47 3.86 -0.72
C LYS A 34 25.26 3.68 -1.62
N PHE A 35 24.24 2.99 -1.14
CA PHE A 35 22.97 2.80 -1.80
C PHE A 35 21.86 3.35 -0.90
N ILE A 36 21.11 4.34 -1.39
CA ILE A 36 19.98 4.96 -0.68
C ILE A 36 18.71 4.57 -1.40
N ALA A 37 17.91 3.69 -0.78
CA ALA A 37 16.63 3.28 -1.30
C ALA A 37 15.55 4.19 -0.75
N ASN A 38 14.78 4.83 -1.64
CA ASN A 38 13.56 5.57 -1.35
C ASN A 38 12.38 4.75 -1.85
N LEU A 39 11.52 4.27 -0.96
CA LEU A 39 10.29 3.56 -1.27
C LEU A 39 9.12 4.51 -0.99
N ILE A 40 8.43 4.94 -2.04
CA ILE A 40 7.51 6.08 -2.02
C ILE A 40 6.14 5.61 -2.48
N PRO A 41 5.06 5.79 -1.67
CA PRO A 41 3.69 5.57 -2.13
C PRO A 41 3.33 6.60 -3.22
N VAL A 42 2.73 6.14 -4.31
CA VAL A 42 2.31 6.96 -5.44
C VAL A 42 0.92 6.53 -5.89
N ARG A 43 0.15 7.46 -6.50
CA ARG A 43 -1.24 7.16 -6.91
C ARG A 43 -1.41 7.08 -8.42
N SER A 44 -0.42 7.55 -9.17
CA SER A 44 -0.46 7.58 -10.63
C SER A 44 0.94 7.56 -11.22
N VAL A 45 1.04 7.31 -12.52
CA VAL A 45 2.30 7.42 -13.27
C VAL A 45 2.87 8.85 -13.17
N THR A 46 2.02 9.86 -13.28
CA THR A 46 2.43 11.27 -13.14
C THR A 46 3.00 11.57 -11.75
N ASP A 47 2.38 11.04 -10.71
CA ASP A 47 2.84 11.16 -9.34
C ASP A 47 4.22 10.50 -9.16
N ALA A 48 4.39 9.28 -9.68
CA ALA A 48 5.68 8.58 -9.67
C ALA A 48 6.78 9.36 -10.41
N GLU A 49 6.47 9.98 -11.54
CA GLU A 49 7.43 10.78 -12.32
C GLU A 49 7.80 12.08 -11.60
N ASN A 50 6.87 12.72 -10.92
CA ASN A 50 7.12 13.92 -10.10
C ASN A 50 8.03 13.58 -8.90
N GLU A 51 7.72 12.54 -8.14
CA GLU A 51 8.53 12.10 -7.02
C GLU A 51 9.95 11.68 -7.47
N LEU A 52 10.06 10.97 -8.60
CA LEU A 52 11.34 10.62 -9.19
C LEU A 52 12.18 11.87 -9.50
N ALA A 53 11.56 12.90 -10.07
CA ALA A 53 12.25 14.16 -10.38
C ALA A 53 12.76 14.85 -9.10
N LEU A 54 12.00 14.83 -8.01
CA LEU A 54 12.42 15.37 -6.72
C LEU A 54 13.62 14.60 -6.15
N ILE A 55 13.63 13.28 -6.20
CA ILE A 55 14.76 12.47 -5.74
C ILE A 55 16.00 12.72 -6.61
N LYS A 56 15.85 12.75 -7.94
CA LYS A 56 16.98 13.06 -8.85
C LYS A 56 17.56 14.45 -8.60
N LYS A 57 16.72 15.44 -8.32
CA LYS A 57 17.17 16.79 -7.96
C LYS A 57 17.92 16.81 -6.62
N LYS A 58 17.42 16.08 -5.62
CA LYS A 58 18.05 15.96 -4.30
C LYS A 58 19.41 15.28 -4.37
N HIS A 59 19.57 14.28 -5.22
CA HIS A 59 20.78 13.49 -5.42
C HIS A 59 21.39 13.71 -6.81
N TYR A 60 21.49 14.97 -7.24
CA TYR A 60 21.99 15.35 -8.56
C TYR A 60 23.47 15.00 -8.77
N ASP A 61 24.23 14.86 -7.69
CA ASP A 61 25.65 14.51 -7.64
C ASP A 61 25.89 13.00 -7.50
N ALA A 62 24.83 12.20 -7.41
CA ALA A 62 24.94 10.75 -7.34
C ALA A 62 25.47 10.15 -8.66
N THR A 63 26.12 8.99 -8.55
CA THR A 63 26.58 8.27 -9.74
C THR A 63 25.41 7.79 -10.60
N HIS A 64 24.36 7.24 -9.94
CA HIS A 64 23.16 6.73 -10.59
C HIS A 64 21.94 6.88 -9.67
N ASN A 65 20.77 7.17 -10.26
CA ASN A 65 19.46 7.16 -9.61
C ASN A 65 18.58 6.13 -10.32
N CYS A 66 18.87 4.86 -10.08
CA CYS A 66 18.12 3.75 -10.68
C CYS A 66 16.74 3.63 -10.05
N TYR A 67 15.72 3.27 -10.84
CA TYR A 67 14.37 3.22 -10.30
C TYR A 67 13.49 2.16 -10.95
N ALA A 68 12.41 1.82 -10.28
CA ALA A 68 11.24 1.18 -10.84
C ALA A 68 9.99 1.69 -10.14
N TYR A 69 8.88 1.71 -10.87
CA TYR A 69 7.55 1.92 -10.29
C TYR A 69 6.54 0.88 -10.79
N VAL A 70 5.54 0.66 -9.98
CA VAL A 70 4.40 -0.21 -10.24
C VAL A 70 3.15 0.55 -9.83
N VAL A 71 2.21 0.75 -10.73
CA VAL A 71 1.02 1.58 -10.50
C VAL A 71 -0.21 0.95 -11.15
N ASN A 72 -1.37 1.16 -10.56
CA ASN A 72 -2.66 0.78 -11.09
C ASN A 72 -2.80 -0.71 -11.35
N GLU A 73 -2.83 -1.47 -10.26
CA GLU A 73 -2.97 -2.94 -10.28
C GLU A 73 -1.89 -3.61 -11.14
N GLN A 74 -0.64 -3.09 -11.03
CA GLN A 74 0.53 -3.53 -11.79
C GLN A 74 0.40 -3.38 -13.33
N ASN A 75 -0.63 -2.68 -13.83
CA ASN A 75 -0.81 -2.46 -15.26
C ASN A 75 0.21 -1.46 -15.85
N ASN A 76 0.74 -0.55 -15.03
CA ASN A 76 1.74 0.42 -15.44
C ASN A 76 3.04 0.18 -14.68
N GLN A 77 4.04 -0.32 -15.39
CA GLN A 77 5.36 -0.60 -14.85
C GLN A 77 6.42 0.10 -15.68
N LYS A 78 7.41 0.68 -15.01
CA LYS A 78 8.57 1.28 -15.66
C LYS A 78 9.81 1.06 -14.80
N MET A 79 10.95 0.91 -15.45
CA MET A 79 12.24 0.77 -14.79
C MET A 79 13.34 1.49 -15.57
N SER A 80 14.44 1.83 -14.88
CA SER A 80 15.63 2.41 -15.49
C SER A 80 16.87 2.02 -14.71
N ASP A 81 17.90 1.64 -15.44
CA ASP A 81 19.24 1.41 -14.90
C ASP A 81 20.04 2.72 -14.74
N ASP A 82 19.56 3.85 -15.27
CA ASP A 82 20.15 5.20 -15.13
C ASP A 82 21.67 5.21 -15.33
N GLY A 83 22.16 4.51 -16.38
CA GLY A 83 23.58 4.43 -16.73
C GLY A 83 24.35 3.27 -16.08
N GLU A 84 23.77 2.49 -15.17
CA GLU A 84 24.34 1.21 -14.78
C GLU A 84 24.31 0.20 -15.94
N PRO A 85 25.11 -0.87 -15.93
CA PRO A 85 25.01 -1.91 -16.95
C PRO A 85 23.58 -2.46 -17.07
N SER A 86 23.14 -2.70 -18.31
CA SER A 86 21.79 -3.13 -18.63
C SER A 86 21.28 -4.25 -17.71
N ARG A 87 20.06 -4.07 -17.15
CA ARG A 87 19.36 -5.01 -16.27
C ARG A 87 20.08 -5.35 -14.96
N THR A 88 20.98 -4.49 -14.49
CA THR A 88 21.71 -4.72 -13.22
C THR A 88 21.15 -3.93 -12.05
N ALA A 89 20.24 -2.98 -12.30
CA ALA A 89 19.68 -2.10 -11.29
C ALA A 89 18.14 -1.99 -11.38
N GLY A 90 17.63 -1.40 -12.45
CA GLY A 90 16.18 -1.16 -12.62
C GLY A 90 15.36 -2.44 -12.60
N PHE A 91 15.82 -3.48 -13.32
CA PHE A 91 15.14 -4.78 -13.32
C PHE A 91 15.14 -5.47 -11.94
N PRO A 92 16.26 -5.59 -11.21
CA PRO A 92 16.27 -6.10 -9.84
C PRO A 92 15.34 -5.34 -8.89
N ILE A 93 15.21 -4.01 -9.03
CA ILE A 93 14.28 -3.20 -8.24
C ILE A 93 12.85 -3.63 -8.60
N LEU A 94 12.47 -3.61 -9.89
CA LEU A 94 11.13 -3.98 -10.36
C LEU A 94 10.73 -5.39 -9.91
N ASP A 95 11.61 -6.37 -10.18
CA ASP A 95 11.39 -7.77 -9.78
C ASP A 95 11.14 -7.91 -8.28
N THR A 96 11.87 -7.13 -7.47
CA THR A 96 11.70 -7.13 -6.02
C THR A 96 10.34 -6.56 -5.59
N LEU A 97 9.86 -5.48 -6.23
CA LEU A 97 8.54 -4.90 -5.94
C LEU A 97 7.44 -5.91 -6.29
N LEU A 98 7.50 -6.51 -7.48
CA LEU A 98 6.52 -7.49 -7.97
C LEU A 98 6.48 -8.76 -7.10
N ASN A 99 7.63 -9.33 -6.76
CA ASN A 99 7.73 -10.52 -5.91
C ASN A 99 7.25 -10.28 -4.46
N ASN A 100 7.14 -9.03 -4.03
CA ASN A 100 6.56 -8.66 -2.74
C ASN A 100 5.10 -8.20 -2.87
N ASN A 101 4.45 -8.38 -4.01
CA ASN A 101 3.06 -8.01 -4.30
C ASN A 101 2.77 -6.52 -4.04
N LEU A 102 3.73 -5.63 -4.33
CA LEU A 102 3.56 -4.20 -4.14
C LEU A 102 2.89 -3.56 -5.35
N ASP A 103 2.03 -2.59 -5.09
CA ASP A 103 1.39 -1.73 -6.08
C ASP A 103 1.38 -0.28 -5.60
N ASN A 104 1.15 0.64 -6.52
CA ASN A 104 1.10 2.07 -6.25
C ASN A 104 2.36 2.56 -5.51
N VAL A 105 3.52 2.16 -6.02
CA VAL A 105 4.81 2.39 -5.40
C VAL A 105 5.88 2.76 -6.42
N LEU A 106 6.71 3.75 -6.07
CA LEU A 106 7.98 4.07 -6.72
C LEU A 106 9.11 3.66 -5.77
N CYS A 107 10.10 2.94 -6.29
CA CYS A 107 11.36 2.71 -5.60
C CYS A 107 12.51 3.35 -6.39
N VAL A 108 13.22 4.28 -5.78
CA VAL A 108 14.45 4.89 -6.33
C VAL A 108 15.62 4.47 -5.47
N VAL A 109 16.59 3.81 -6.09
CA VAL A 109 17.85 3.46 -5.43
C VAL A 109 18.96 4.32 -5.99
N THR A 110 19.36 5.31 -5.20
CA THR A 110 20.45 6.23 -5.48
C THR A 110 21.79 5.59 -5.10
N ARG A 111 22.76 5.59 -6.00
CA ARG A 111 24.09 5.06 -5.73
C ARG A 111 25.17 6.13 -5.81
N TYR A 112 26.03 6.16 -4.79
CA TYR A 112 27.30 6.84 -4.79
C TYR A 112 28.42 5.80 -4.88
N PHE A 113 29.25 5.88 -5.93
CA PHE A 113 30.33 4.90 -6.15
C PHE A 113 31.47 5.06 -5.15
N GLY A 114 31.85 4.00 -4.49
CA GLY A 114 32.89 3.96 -3.45
C GLY A 114 34.28 3.54 -3.94
N GLY A 115 34.56 3.63 -5.26
CA GLY A 115 35.87 3.28 -5.83
C GLY A 115 36.10 1.79 -6.11
N ILE A 116 35.27 0.87 -5.59
CA ILE A 116 35.38 -0.58 -5.79
C ILE A 116 34.29 -1.09 -6.69
N LYS A 117 34.63 -1.66 -7.86
CA LYS A 117 33.69 -2.25 -8.78
C LYS A 117 33.03 -3.50 -8.21
N LEU A 118 31.71 -3.57 -8.26
CA LEU A 118 30.91 -4.70 -7.78
C LEU A 118 30.78 -5.83 -8.81
N GLY A 119 30.93 -5.51 -10.09
CA GLY A 119 30.59 -6.41 -11.20
C GLY A 119 29.05 -6.59 -11.37
N LYS A 120 28.61 -7.14 -12.50
CA LYS A 120 27.19 -7.29 -12.80
C LYS A 120 26.40 -8.02 -11.71
N GLY A 121 26.86 -9.19 -11.28
CA GLY A 121 26.21 -9.97 -10.23
C GLY A 121 26.21 -9.28 -8.87
N GLY A 122 27.25 -8.48 -8.55
CA GLY A 122 27.32 -7.67 -7.35
C GLY A 122 26.31 -6.52 -7.37
N LEU A 123 26.16 -5.84 -8.51
CA LEU A 123 25.17 -4.78 -8.69
C LEU A 123 23.74 -5.30 -8.52
N ILE A 124 23.38 -6.41 -9.21
CA ILE A 124 22.07 -7.04 -9.07
C ILE A 124 21.72 -7.30 -7.61
N ARG A 125 22.65 -7.92 -6.86
CA ARG A 125 22.45 -8.19 -5.43
C ARG A 125 22.34 -6.90 -4.59
N ALA A 126 23.13 -5.88 -4.91
CA ALA A 126 23.12 -4.62 -4.16
C ALA A 126 21.81 -3.87 -4.32
N TYR A 127 21.31 -3.70 -5.55
CA TYR A 127 20.04 -3.04 -5.81
C TYR A 127 18.85 -3.81 -5.23
N LYS A 128 18.83 -5.14 -5.42
CA LYS A 128 17.82 -6.01 -4.78
C LYS A 128 17.83 -5.86 -3.26
N ASN A 129 19.01 -5.88 -2.64
CA ASN A 129 19.15 -5.81 -1.18
C ASN A 129 18.71 -4.44 -0.64
N ALA A 130 19.09 -3.33 -1.30
CA ALA A 130 18.65 -2.00 -0.92
C ALA A 130 17.12 -1.87 -0.96
N THR A 131 16.49 -2.38 -2.02
CA THR A 131 15.03 -2.41 -2.15
C THR A 131 14.38 -3.26 -1.06
N LEU A 132 14.90 -4.46 -0.78
CA LEU A 132 14.38 -5.35 0.27
C LEU A 132 14.49 -4.71 1.67
N GLU A 133 15.59 -4.03 1.98
CA GLU A 133 15.74 -3.36 3.28
C GLU A 133 14.73 -2.21 3.44
N ALA A 134 14.41 -1.48 2.36
CA ALA A 134 13.34 -0.48 2.39
C ALA A 134 11.96 -1.13 2.61
N ILE A 135 11.68 -2.25 1.92
CA ILE A 135 10.44 -3.02 2.10
C ILE A 135 10.30 -3.53 3.53
N LYS A 136 11.36 -4.07 4.14
CA LYS A 136 11.33 -4.56 5.53
C LYS A 136 10.98 -3.48 6.57
N LYS A 137 11.31 -2.21 6.29
CA LYS A 137 11.02 -1.08 7.18
C LYS A 137 9.68 -0.42 6.91
N ALA A 138 9.03 -0.77 5.80
CA ALA A 138 7.76 -0.17 5.41
C ALA A 138 6.58 -0.78 6.16
N SER A 139 5.61 0.06 6.48
CA SER A 139 4.27 -0.37 6.89
C SER A 139 3.38 -0.46 5.66
N PHE A 140 2.50 -1.46 5.64
CA PHE A 140 1.66 -1.75 4.49
C PHE A 140 0.19 -1.68 4.85
N TYR A 141 -0.62 -1.42 3.83
CA TYR A 141 -2.07 -1.62 3.86
C TYR A 141 -2.54 -2.26 2.54
N LYS A 142 -3.74 -2.80 2.56
CA LYS A 142 -4.46 -3.23 1.35
C LYS A 142 -5.74 -2.42 1.21
N GLU A 143 -6.13 -2.14 -0.02
CA GLU A 143 -7.45 -1.57 -0.30
C GLU A 143 -8.46 -2.68 -0.54
N GLU A 144 -9.57 -2.63 0.18
CA GLU A 144 -10.68 -3.57 0.05
C GLU A 144 -11.98 -2.83 -0.20
N ALA A 145 -12.81 -3.40 -1.08
CA ALA A 145 -14.18 -2.95 -1.22
C ALA A 145 -14.95 -3.38 0.05
N LYS A 146 -15.42 -2.42 0.82
CA LYS A 146 -16.23 -2.67 2.02
C LYS A 146 -17.62 -2.10 1.83
N GLN A 147 -18.63 -2.91 2.13
CA GLN A 147 -20.03 -2.47 2.18
C GLN A 147 -20.21 -1.60 3.42
N VAL A 148 -20.67 -0.37 3.22
CA VAL A 148 -21.09 0.52 4.33
C VAL A 148 -22.52 0.17 4.71
N TYR A 149 -22.76 0.14 6.01
CA TYR A 149 -24.06 -0.06 6.62
C TYR A 149 -24.44 1.16 7.44
N GLU A 150 -25.72 1.45 7.52
CA GLU A 150 -26.30 2.45 8.42
C GLU A 150 -27.30 1.76 9.34
N THR A 151 -27.28 2.11 10.61
CA THR A 151 -28.27 1.67 11.58
C THR A 151 -28.68 2.80 12.51
N ILE A 152 -29.89 2.73 13.05
CA ILE A 152 -30.41 3.65 14.05
C ILE A 152 -30.47 2.92 15.38
N VAL A 153 -29.63 3.35 16.34
CA VAL A 153 -29.47 2.70 17.63
C VAL A 153 -30.14 3.52 18.72
N PRO A 154 -31.14 2.98 19.42
CA PRO A 154 -31.69 3.61 20.62
C PRO A 154 -30.62 3.77 21.73
N TYR A 155 -30.64 4.86 22.48
CA TYR A 155 -29.72 5.10 23.58
C TYR A 155 -29.69 3.96 24.61
N THR A 156 -30.80 3.25 24.79
CA THR A 156 -30.92 2.14 25.74
C THR A 156 -30.00 0.95 25.44
N ILE A 157 -29.58 0.80 24.17
CA ILE A 157 -28.71 -0.31 23.72
C ILE A 157 -27.43 0.20 23.05
N TYR A 158 -27.21 1.53 23.01
CA TYR A 158 -26.05 2.12 22.33
C TYR A 158 -24.71 1.64 22.91
N ASP A 159 -24.56 1.60 24.22
CA ASP A 159 -23.32 1.14 24.85
C ASP A 159 -23.04 -0.34 24.52
N THR A 160 -24.09 -1.17 24.50
CA THR A 160 -23.97 -2.58 24.14
C THR A 160 -23.57 -2.75 22.68
N PHE A 161 -24.17 -1.95 21.78
CA PHE A 161 -23.84 -1.95 20.36
C PHE A 161 -22.41 -1.50 20.12
N SER A 162 -22.02 -0.34 20.66
CA SER A 162 -20.68 0.22 20.52
C SER A 162 -19.59 -0.71 21.04
N HIS A 163 -19.85 -1.36 22.18
CA HIS A 163 -18.93 -2.35 22.74
C HIS A 163 -18.80 -3.59 21.84
N PHE A 164 -19.90 -4.06 21.26
CA PHE A 164 -19.90 -5.22 20.38
C PHE A 164 -19.12 -4.98 19.08
N ILE A 165 -19.26 -3.78 18.48
CA ILE A 165 -18.63 -3.47 17.20
C ILE A 165 -17.18 -2.95 17.31
N LYS A 166 -16.70 -2.64 18.51
CA LYS A 166 -15.43 -1.93 18.80
C LYS A 166 -14.23 -2.48 18.03
N ASP A 167 -14.07 -3.80 18.00
CA ASP A 167 -12.95 -4.48 17.32
C ASP A 167 -13.39 -5.19 16.02
N LYS A 168 -14.66 -5.04 15.62
CA LYS A 168 -15.29 -5.77 14.51
C LYS A 168 -15.72 -4.88 13.37
N ALA A 169 -15.77 -3.57 13.59
CA ALA A 169 -16.19 -2.58 12.60
C ALA A 169 -15.40 -1.29 12.70
N ILE A 170 -15.37 -0.54 11.61
CA ILE A 170 -14.90 0.84 11.60
C ILE A 170 -16.11 1.75 11.46
N VAL A 171 -16.31 2.59 12.46
CA VAL A 171 -17.34 3.62 12.45
C VAL A 171 -16.85 4.80 11.60
N LEU A 172 -17.66 5.17 10.60
CA LEU A 172 -17.38 6.29 9.70
C LEU A 172 -18.03 7.57 10.18
N LYS A 173 -19.24 7.44 10.75
CA LYS A 173 -20.02 8.58 11.22
C LYS A 173 -20.95 8.15 12.36
N GLU A 174 -21.09 9.05 13.34
CA GLU A 174 -22.11 8.97 14.38
C GLU A 174 -22.86 10.30 14.45
N ASP A 175 -24.19 10.23 14.49
CA ASP A 175 -25.06 11.40 14.61
C ASP A 175 -26.02 11.19 15.80
N PHE A 176 -25.88 12.04 16.82
CA PHE A 176 -26.59 11.95 18.08
C PHE A 176 -27.81 12.87 18.02
N ALA A 177 -29.01 12.30 17.86
CA ALA A 177 -30.29 12.99 17.83
C ALA A 177 -31.28 12.34 18.83
N VAL A 178 -32.51 12.04 18.43
CA VAL A 178 -33.49 11.26 19.23
C VAL A 178 -32.99 9.83 19.46
N ASN A 179 -32.31 9.29 18.47
CA ASN A 179 -31.53 8.04 18.51
C ASN A 179 -30.16 8.33 17.91
N VAL A 180 -29.24 7.40 18.01
CA VAL A 180 -27.91 7.50 17.41
C VAL A 180 -27.92 6.84 16.04
N THR A 181 -27.66 7.61 14.97
CA THR A 181 -27.47 7.05 13.62
C THR A 181 -25.98 6.77 13.45
N ILE A 182 -25.66 5.54 13.08
CA ILE A 182 -24.26 5.09 12.94
C ILE A 182 -24.05 4.55 11.52
N GLU A 183 -23.04 5.10 10.83
CA GLU A 183 -22.53 4.55 9.56
C GLU A 183 -21.20 3.83 9.82
N PHE A 184 -21.06 2.60 9.36
CA PHE A 184 -19.89 1.77 9.61
C PHE A 184 -19.69 0.73 8.52
N TYR A 185 -18.49 0.14 8.47
CA TYR A 185 -18.24 -1.09 7.71
C TYR A 185 -17.59 -2.16 8.59
N LEU A 186 -17.84 -3.43 8.25
CA LEU A 186 -17.35 -4.58 9.00
C LEU A 186 -15.93 -4.94 8.58
N LEU A 187 -15.12 -5.38 9.54
CA LEU A 187 -13.75 -5.87 9.34
C LEU A 187 -13.78 -7.35 8.92
N ASP A 188 -13.91 -8.25 9.89
CA ASP A 188 -13.73 -9.70 9.71
C ASP A 188 -14.98 -10.50 10.12
N ILE A 189 -16.14 -9.86 10.22
CA ILE A 189 -17.42 -10.49 10.51
C ILE A 189 -18.45 -10.20 9.42
N GLU A 190 -19.49 -11.03 9.36
CA GLU A 190 -20.61 -10.84 8.46
C GLU A 190 -21.75 -10.08 9.15
N ILE A 191 -22.56 -9.36 8.36
CA ILE A 191 -23.71 -8.59 8.89
C ILE A 191 -24.69 -9.46 9.65
N SER A 192 -24.85 -10.73 9.24
CA SER A 192 -25.69 -11.72 9.91
C SER A 192 -25.32 -11.95 11.38
N GLU A 193 -24.07 -11.73 11.78
CA GLU A 193 -23.65 -11.82 13.18
C GLU A 193 -24.25 -10.69 14.02
N LEU A 194 -24.29 -9.44 13.46
CA LEU A 194 -24.96 -8.33 14.12
C LEU A 194 -26.47 -8.53 14.16
N GLU A 195 -27.08 -8.97 13.05
CA GLU A 195 -28.53 -9.26 12.99
C GLU A 195 -28.94 -10.29 14.07
N ASN A 196 -28.15 -11.35 14.22
CA ASN A 196 -28.35 -12.36 15.25
C ASN A 196 -28.14 -11.84 16.68
N GLN A 197 -27.06 -11.05 16.89
CA GLN A 197 -26.72 -10.51 18.21
C GLN A 197 -27.80 -9.59 18.75
N PHE A 198 -28.35 -8.73 17.88
CA PHE A 198 -29.38 -7.76 18.26
C PHE A 198 -30.81 -8.25 17.99
N ASN A 199 -30.97 -9.47 17.49
CA ASN A 199 -32.21 -10.24 17.46
C ASN A 199 -33.43 -9.45 16.90
N GLY A 200 -33.21 -8.71 15.78
CA GLY A 200 -34.22 -7.88 15.14
C GLY A 200 -34.53 -6.55 15.83
N GLN A 201 -33.77 -6.18 16.88
CA GLN A 201 -33.92 -4.87 17.53
C GLN A 201 -33.32 -3.72 16.69
N LEU A 202 -32.41 -4.05 15.77
CA LEU A 202 -31.76 -3.11 14.86
C LEU A 202 -31.94 -3.55 13.42
N GLU A 203 -32.17 -2.57 12.54
CA GLU A 203 -32.16 -2.75 11.09
C GLU A 203 -30.86 -2.19 10.52
N PHE A 204 -30.25 -2.89 9.57
CA PHE A 204 -29.00 -2.50 8.93
C PHE A 204 -29.23 -2.18 7.45
N ALA A 205 -29.32 -0.91 7.12
CA ALA A 205 -29.49 -0.44 5.76
C ALA A 205 -28.13 -0.47 5.01
N LYS A 206 -28.09 -1.12 3.85
CA LYS A 206 -26.90 -1.07 2.97
C LYS A 206 -26.82 0.29 2.30
N LYS A 207 -25.67 0.93 2.44
CA LYS A 207 -25.31 2.18 1.75
C LYS A 207 -24.39 1.89 0.54
N GLU A 208 -23.46 2.74 0.27
CA GLU A 208 -22.47 2.60 -0.79
C GLU A 208 -21.37 1.60 -0.45
N ILE A 209 -20.65 1.15 -1.49
CA ILE A 209 -19.40 0.39 -1.32
C ILE A 209 -18.24 1.37 -1.39
N ILE A 210 -17.38 1.38 -0.40
CA ILE A 210 -16.18 2.21 -0.35
C ILE A 210 -14.92 1.38 -0.52
N LYS A 211 -13.83 2.02 -0.93
CA LYS A 211 -12.48 1.44 -0.82
C LYS A 211 -11.93 1.79 0.57
N ALA A 212 -11.80 0.80 1.42
CA ALA A 212 -11.26 0.95 2.77
C ALA A 212 -9.81 0.47 2.83
N GLN A 213 -8.98 1.17 3.60
CA GLN A 213 -7.59 0.80 3.85
C GLN A 213 -7.53 -0.08 5.09
N THR A 214 -7.13 -1.34 4.91
CA THR A 214 -6.93 -2.27 6.01
C THR A 214 -5.42 -2.44 6.24
N PRO A 215 -4.89 -2.09 7.43
CA PRO A 215 -3.49 -2.31 7.77
C PRO A 215 -3.13 -3.79 7.62
N LEU A 216 -1.89 -4.05 7.21
CA LEU A 216 -1.30 -5.40 7.24
C LEU A 216 -0.32 -5.45 8.40
N GLU A 217 -0.47 -6.45 9.26
CA GLU A 217 0.45 -6.73 10.37
C GLU A 217 1.83 -7.18 9.88
#